data_fec6a4f3d70be6c0a9d473bb0270d86b
#
_entry.id   fec6a4f3d70be6c0a9d473bb0270d86b
#
_cell.length_a   1.000
_cell.length_b   1.000
_cell.length_c   1.000
_cell.angle_alpha   90.00
_cell.angle_beta   90.00
_cell.angle_gamma   90.00
#
_symmetry.space_group_name_H-M   'P 1'
#
loop_
_entity.id
_entity.type
_entity.pdbx_description
1 polymer ?
#
loop_
_entity_poly.entity_id
_entity_poly.type
_entity_poly.pdbx_seq_one_letter_code
_entity_poly.pdbx_strand_id
1 'polypeptide(L)'
;MQANQRAAQFITFILLSLPTLAQQPASSIPTTGSLGLDRYRASRIAIYTDDFGQLARYRDADAMLTTPPAGEDRVVFLGDSITDYWKLSDYFPGKPYINRGIDGQTTPQMLVRFHQDVINLRPKVVVVLAGTNDIAGVTGPTRNQDIEDNYASMVDLAREHAIRMVFASVLPVHNYTQVAKESFALRPRERILALNTWIKDYCAKNHLVYLDYFSALVDDRGMLKRELAEDGLHPNDAGYKVMAPLAEKAIQRAQKAHPAKGVNPD
;
A
#
# COMPACT_ATOMS: atom_id res chain seq x y z
N MET A 1 -84.30 26.91 3.08
CA MET A 1 -83.69 26.67 1.76
C MET A 1 -82.32 27.31 1.77
N GLN A 2 -81.29 26.53 2.04
CA GLN A 2 -79.88 26.97 2.07
C GLN A 2 -79.15 26.36 0.87
N ALA A 3 -78.66 27.23 0.00
CA ALA A 3 -77.86 26.82 -1.17
C ALA A 3 -76.40 26.67 -0.78
N ASN A 4 -75.86 25.43 -0.94
CA ASN A 4 -74.48 25.13 -0.79
C ASN A 4 -73.71 25.58 -2.03
N GLN A 5 -72.86 26.58 -1.89
CA GLN A 5 -71.80 26.89 -2.88
C GLN A 5 -70.52 26.05 -2.60
N ARG A 6 -70.21 25.10 -3.48
CA ARG A 6 -68.94 24.42 -3.50
C ARG A 6 -67.97 25.28 -4.29
N ALA A 7 -66.92 25.78 -3.60
CA ALA A 7 -65.77 26.42 -4.23
C ALA A 7 -64.89 25.36 -4.86
N ALA A 8 -64.70 25.41 -6.17
CA ALA A 8 -63.71 24.61 -6.88
C ALA A 8 -62.34 25.25 -6.75
N GLN A 9 -61.44 24.59 -6.05
CA GLN A 9 -60.04 24.99 -6.02
C GLN A 9 -59.34 24.49 -7.30
N PHE A 10 -58.90 25.41 -8.15
CA PHE A 10 -58.00 25.11 -9.28
C PHE A 10 -56.58 24.99 -8.74
N ILE A 11 -56.01 23.77 -8.74
CA ILE A 11 -54.60 23.55 -8.47
C ILE A 11 -53.84 23.82 -9.77
N THR A 12 -53.17 24.97 -9.83
CA THR A 12 -52.25 25.29 -10.93
C THR A 12 -50.94 24.52 -10.74
N PHE A 13 -50.72 23.52 -11.54
CA PHE A 13 -49.41 22.85 -11.61
C PHE A 13 -48.38 23.76 -12.29
N ILE A 14 -47.49 24.34 -11.53
CA ILE A 14 -46.30 25.02 -12.07
C ILE A 14 -45.31 23.93 -12.47
N LEU A 15 -45.20 23.66 -13.77
CA LEU A 15 -44.13 22.87 -14.34
C LEU A 15 -42.82 23.67 -14.21
N LEU A 16 -42.05 23.42 -13.15
CA LEU A 16 -40.66 23.85 -13.05
C LEU A 16 -39.85 23.05 -14.08
N SER A 17 -39.50 23.69 -15.21
CA SER A 17 -38.50 23.16 -16.09
C SER A 17 -37.13 23.12 -15.37
N LEU A 18 -36.75 21.93 -14.94
CA LEU A 18 -35.37 21.69 -14.45
C LEU A 18 -34.40 21.96 -15.61
N PRO A 19 -33.35 22.78 -15.40
CA PRO A 19 -32.33 22.93 -16.42
C PRO A 19 -31.71 21.55 -16.69
N THR A 20 -31.68 21.15 -17.96
CA THR A 20 -30.98 19.99 -18.43
C THR A 20 -29.52 20.19 -18.01
N LEU A 21 -29.05 19.47 -16.98
CA LEU A 21 -27.63 19.38 -16.69
C LEU A 21 -26.98 18.86 -17.97
N ALA A 22 -26.30 19.76 -18.69
CA ALA A 22 -25.45 19.36 -19.79
C ALA A 22 -24.50 18.30 -19.21
N GLN A 23 -24.60 17.08 -19.73
CA GLN A 23 -23.68 16.00 -19.39
C GLN A 23 -22.26 16.52 -19.67
N GLN A 24 -21.50 16.84 -18.64
CA GLN A 24 -20.09 17.11 -18.81
C GLN A 24 -19.50 15.88 -19.51
N PRO A 25 -18.72 16.08 -20.59
CA PRO A 25 -18.05 14.95 -21.22
C PRO A 25 -17.28 14.20 -20.13
N ALA A 26 -17.43 12.88 -20.10
CA ALA A 26 -16.72 12.02 -19.16
C ALA A 26 -15.26 12.50 -19.16
N SER A 27 -14.78 12.97 -18.01
CA SER A 27 -13.41 13.48 -17.88
C SER A 27 -12.48 12.38 -18.36
N SER A 28 -11.84 12.60 -19.51
CA SER A 28 -10.82 11.68 -20.00
C SER A 28 -9.78 11.55 -18.90
N ILE A 29 -9.51 10.33 -18.47
CA ILE A 29 -8.43 10.06 -17.47
C ILE A 29 -7.18 10.72 -18.05
N PRO A 30 -6.49 11.60 -17.31
CA PRO A 30 -5.30 12.25 -17.81
C PRO A 30 -4.30 11.17 -18.24
N THR A 31 -3.82 11.23 -19.48
CA THR A 31 -2.80 10.31 -19.97
C THR A 31 -1.48 10.58 -19.24
N THR A 32 -0.81 9.52 -18.80
CA THR A 32 0.47 9.62 -18.08
C THR A 32 1.67 9.72 -19.00
N GLY A 33 1.47 9.52 -20.31
CA GLY A 33 2.54 9.33 -21.30
C GLY A 33 3.08 7.90 -21.34
N SER A 34 2.62 7.01 -20.47
CA SER A 34 2.91 5.57 -20.45
C SER A 34 1.65 4.79 -20.80
N LEU A 35 1.64 4.14 -21.96
CA LEU A 35 0.49 3.34 -22.40
C LEU A 35 0.19 2.16 -21.44
N GLY A 36 1.20 1.55 -20.85
CA GLY A 36 1.04 0.46 -19.91
C GLY A 36 0.39 0.94 -18.62
N LEU A 37 0.87 2.06 -18.06
CA LEU A 37 0.28 2.64 -16.86
C LEU A 37 -1.16 3.10 -17.11
N ASP A 38 -1.43 3.72 -18.26
CA ASP A 38 -2.79 4.16 -18.61
C ASP A 38 -3.75 2.98 -18.73
N ARG A 39 -3.33 1.88 -19.37
CA ARG A 39 -4.10 0.63 -19.46
C ARG A 39 -4.31 0.00 -18.07
N TYR A 40 -3.25 -0.03 -17.25
CA TYR A 40 -3.34 -0.56 -15.89
C TYR A 40 -4.37 0.25 -15.07
N ARG A 41 -4.27 1.57 -15.07
CA ARG A 41 -5.25 2.43 -14.39
C ARG A 41 -6.67 2.21 -14.89
N ALA A 42 -6.86 2.13 -16.21
CA ALA A 42 -8.17 1.88 -16.81
C ALA A 42 -8.78 0.55 -16.33
N SER A 43 -7.97 -0.51 -16.22
CA SER A 43 -8.42 -1.82 -15.73
C SER A 43 -8.80 -1.82 -14.24
N ARG A 44 -8.33 -0.83 -13.47
CA ARG A 44 -8.55 -0.74 -12.01
C ARG A 44 -9.65 0.25 -11.61
N ILE A 45 -10.19 1.04 -12.54
CA ILE A 45 -11.20 2.08 -12.21
C ILE A 45 -12.37 1.52 -11.44
N ALA A 46 -13.00 0.44 -11.90
CA ALA A 46 -14.14 -0.15 -11.23
C ALA A 46 -13.78 -0.57 -9.80
N ILE A 47 -12.66 -1.26 -9.63
CA ILE A 47 -12.17 -1.69 -8.31
C ILE A 47 -11.96 -0.49 -7.39
N TYR A 48 -11.28 0.56 -7.86
CA TYR A 48 -10.97 1.73 -7.04
C TYR A 48 -12.19 2.61 -6.76
N THR A 49 -13.23 2.54 -7.61
CA THR A 49 -14.50 3.24 -7.38
C THR A 49 -15.33 2.52 -6.33
N ASP A 50 -15.38 1.20 -6.37
CA ASP A 50 -16.23 0.39 -5.48
C ASP A 50 -15.53 0.09 -4.14
N ASP A 51 -14.22 -0.18 -4.17
CA ASP A 51 -13.40 -0.54 -2.99
C ASP A 51 -11.97 -0.04 -3.17
N PHE A 52 -11.72 1.26 -2.95
CA PHE A 52 -10.42 1.89 -3.14
C PHE A 52 -9.29 1.18 -2.39
N GLY A 53 -9.53 0.79 -1.14
CA GLY A 53 -8.55 0.09 -0.29
C GLY A 53 -8.45 -1.41 -0.57
N GLN A 54 -9.36 -1.96 -1.41
CA GLN A 54 -9.52 -3.39 -1.63
C GLN A 54 -9.74 -4.17 -0.32
N LEU A 55 -10.60 -3.62 0.55
CA LEU A 55 -10.94 -4.18 1.86
C LEU A 55 -11.57 -5.58 1.76
N ALA A 56 -12.18 -5.90 0.63
CA ALA A 56 -12.75 -7.23 0.39
C ALA A 56 -11.66 -8.32 0.19
N ARG A 57 -10.42 -7.95 -0.18
CA ARG A 57 -9.37 -8.88 -0.61
C ARG A 57 -9.02 -9.95 0.44
N TYR A 58 -8.92 -9.54 1.69
CA TYR A 58 -8.51 -10.43 2.79
C TYR A 58 -9.61 -10.67 3.84
N ARG A 59 -10.80 -10.06 3.68
CA ARG A 59 -11.89 -10.10 4.66
C ARG A 59 -12.22 -11.50 5.16
N ASP A 60 -12.41 -12.46 4.25
CA ASP A 60 -12.77 -13.84 4.61
C ASP A 60 -11.58 -14.56 5.24
N ALA A 61 -10.38 -14.35 4.72
CA ALA A 61 -9.17 -14.93 5.30
C ALA A 61 -8.89 -14.37 6.71
N ASP A 62 -9.12 -13.08 6.93
CA ASP A 62 -8.96 -12.44 8.25
C ASP A 62 -10.00 -12.95 9.24
N ALA A 63 -11.24 -13.16 8.81
CA ALA A 63 -12.31 -13.70 9.64
C ALA A 63 -12.02 -15.13 10.13
N MET A 64 -11.21 -15.90 9.39
CA MET A 64 -10.80 -17.26 9.77
C MET A 64 -9.61 -17.27 10.74
N LEU A 65 -8.91 -16.14 10.92
CA LEU A 65 -7.78 -16.06 11.82
C LEU A 65 -8.26 -15.90 13.27
N THR A 66 -7.82 -16.82 14.11
CA THR A 66 -8.06 -16.72 15.56
C THR A 66 -7.17 -15.67 16.20
N THR A 67 -7.55 -15.18 17.37
CA THR A 67 -6.65 -14.39 18.24
C THR A 67 -5.33 -15.15 18.42
N PRO A 68 -4.16 -14.48 18.27
CA PRO A 68 -2.88 -15.14 18.47
C PRO A 68 -2.82 -15.79 19.86
N PRO A 69 -2.44 -17.07 19.96
CA PRO A 69 -2.18 -17.70 21.24
C PRO A 69 -1.12 -16.95 22.05
N ALA A 70 -1.16 -17.09 23.36
CA ALA A 70 -0.13 -16.50 24.22
C ALA A 70 1.25 -17.03 23.81
N GLY A 71 2.19 -16.13 23.54
CA GLY A 71 3.54 -16.47 23.08
C GLY A 71 3.71 -16.56 21.57
N GLU A 72 2.65 -16.49 20.76
CA GLU A 72 2.79 -16.41 19.30
C GLU A 72 3.38 -15.06 18.90
N ASP A 73 4.45 -15.11 18.09
CA ASP A 73 5.11 -13.95 17.54
C ASP A 73 4.60 -13.66 16.12
N ARG A 74 3.26 -13.43 15.98
CA ARG A 74 2.63 -13.12 14.70
C ARG A 74 3.28 -11.91 14.05
N VAL A 75 3.58 -12.03 12.75
CA VAL A 75 4.11 -10.95 11.93
C VAL A 75 3.23 -10.77 10.71
N VAL A 76 2.89 -9.54 10.38
CA VAL A 76 2.18 -9.19 9.14
C VAL A 76 3.16 -8.55 8.16
N PHE A 77 3.17 -9.03 6.92
CA PHE A 77 3.85 -8.39 5.79
C PHE A 77 2.81 -7.61 5.00
N LEU A 78 2.83 -6.29 5.16
CA LEU A 78 1.96 -5.35 4.45
C LEU A 78 2.72 -4.77 3.25
N GLY A 79 2.11 -4.78 2.07
CA GLY A 79 2.77 -4.25 0.88
C GLY A 79 1.95 -4.35 -0.39
N ASP A 80 2.64 -4.17 -1.49
CA ASP A 80 2.13 -4.24 -2.86
C ASP A 80 2.36 -5.63 -3.50
N SER A 81 2.50 -5.66 -4.84
CA SER A 81 2.76 -6.89 -5.61
C SER A 81 4.02 -7.64 -5.16
N ILE A 82 5.07 -6.91 -4.74
CA ILE A 82 6.32 -7.53 -4.28
C ILE A 82 6.06 -8.36 -3.02
N THR A 83 5.15 -7.92 -2.16
CA THR A 83 4.72 -8.68 -1.00
C THR A 83 3.69 -9.74 -1.37
N ASP A 84 2.70 -9.41 -2.22
CA ASP A 84 1.62 -10.32 -2.64
C ASP A 84 2.18 -11.61 -3.25
N TYR A 85 3.17 -11.51 -4.14
CA TYR A 85 3.79 -12.64 -4.84
C TYR A 85 4.77 -13.45 -3.99
N TRP A 86 5.11 -12.96 -2.80
CA TRP A 86 6.04 -13.64 -1.91
C TRP A 86 5.35 -14.76 -1.13
N LYS A 87 5.58 -16.01 -1.51
CA LYS A 87 5.06 -17.18 -0.78
C LYS A 87 5.82 -17.36 0.54
N LEU A 88 5.41 -16.62 1.58
CA LEU A 88 6.13 -16.56 2.86
C LEU A 88 6.42 -17.95 3.46
N SER A 89 5.51 -18.92 3.32
CA SER A 89 5.71 -20.29 3.81
C SER A 89 6.94 -21.00 3.26
N ASP A 90 7.33 -20.68 2.02
CA ASP A 90 8.47 -21.31 1.35
C ASP A 90 9.82 -20.77 1.89
N TYR A 91 9.80 -19.54 2.40
CA TYR A 91 11.00 -18.84 2.89
C TYR A 91 11.09 -18.79 4.41
N PHE A 92 9.96 -18.92 5.12
CA PHE A 92 9.85 -18.85 6.58
C PHE A 92 9.03 -20.03 7.12
N PRO A 93 9.50 -21.28 6.92
CA PRO A 93 8.76 -22.46 7.31
C PRO A 93 8.45 -22.47 8.82
N GLY A 94 7.19 -22.75 9.17
CA GLY A 94 6.76 -22.83 10.56
C GLY A 94 6.64 -21.49 11.29
N LYS A 95 6.83 -20.35 10.62
CA LYS A 95 6.65 -19.03 11.22
C LYS A 95 5.20 -18.56 11.10
N PRO A 96 4.65 -17.89 12.12
CA PRO A 96 3.31 -17.32 12.06
C PRO A 96 3.30 -15.98 11.29
N TYR A 97 3.76 -16.01 10.04
CA TYR A 97 3.89 -14.84 9.18
C TYR A 97 2.71 -14.80 8.20
N ILE A 98 2.05 -13.65 8.16
CA ILE A 98 0.83 -13.43 7.37
C ILE A 98 1.14 -12.47 6.24
N ASN A 99 0.89 -12.89 5.00
CA ASN A 99 1.00 -12.03 3.84
C ASN A 99 -0.27 -11.17 3.69
N ARG A 100 -0.08 -9.85 3.61
CA ARG A 100 -1.09 -8.84 3.31
C ARG A 100 -0.59 -7.91 2.22
N GLY A 101 0.07 -8.48 1.21
CA GLY A 101 0.40 -7.81 -0.06
C GLY A 101 -0.82 -7.74 -0.98
N ILE A 102 -0.96 -6.68 -1.74
CA ILE A 102 -1.96 -6.55 -2.79
C ILE A 102 -1.32 -5.90 -4.01
N ASP A 103 -1.39 -6.58 -5.16
CA ASP A 103 -0.82 -6.11 -6.42
C ASP A 103 -1.23 -4.68 -6.76
N GLY A 104 -0.22 -3.87 -7.10
CA GLY A 104 -0.39 -2.49 -7.57
C GLY A 104 -0.78 -1.47 -6.50
N GLN A 105 -0.88 -1.86 -5.24
CA GLN A 105 -1.27 -0.92 -4.18
C GLN A 105 -0.24 0.16 -3.92
N THR A 106 -0.78 1.34 -3.57
CA THR A 106 -0.07 2.53 -3.12
C THR A 106 -0.24 2.74 -1.62
N THR A 107 0.59 3.59 -1.04
CA THR A 107 0.56 3.84 0.41
C THR A 107 -0.78 4.34 0.96
N PRO A 108 -1.56 5.23 0.29
CA PRO A 108 -2.89 5.61 0.77
C PRO A 108 -3.86 4.42 0.81
N GLN A 109 -3.79 3.48 -0.13
CA GLN A 109 -4.62 2.28 -0.11
C GLN A 109 -4.23 1.35 1.05
N MET A 110 -2.93 1.18 1.32
CA MET A 110 -2.44 0.41 2.47
C MET A 110 -2.87 1.05 3.80
N LEU A 111 -2.87 2.38 3.89
CA LEU A 111 -3.32 3.11 5.08
C LEU A 111 -4.83 2.87 5.34
N VAL A 112 -5.67 2.91 4.29
CA VAL A 112 -7.11 2.65 4.40
C VAL A 112 -7.40 1.27 4.99
N ARG A 113 -6.64 0.23 4.59
CA ARG A 113 -6.83 -1.15 5.07
C ARG A 113 -5.97 -1.52 6.29
N PHE A 114 -5.17 -0.58 6.82
CA PHE A 114 -4.24 -0.87 7.91
C PHE A 114 -4.93 -1.39 9.16
N HIS A 115 -6.11 -0.85 9.49
CA HIS A 115 -6.87 -1.33 10.63
C HIS A 115 -7.34 -2.78 10.44
N GLN A 116 -7.94 -3.09 9.28
CA GLN A 116 -8.47 -4.42 8.99
C GLN A 116 -7.36 -5.47 8.88
N ASP A 117 -6.36 -5.19 8.03
CA ASP A 117 -5.38 -6.19 7.60
C ASP A 117 -4.14 -6.26 8.51
N VAL A 118 -4.01 -5.33 9.48
CA VAL A 118 -2.90 -5.32 10.43
C VAL A 118 -3.41 -5.29 11.87
N ILE A 119 -4.12 -4.24 12.28
CA ILE A 119 -4.47 -4.04 13.70
C ILE A 119 -5.36 -5.17 14.22
N ASN A 120 -6.41 -5.53 13.49
CA ASN A 120 -7.33 -6.60 13.89
C ASN A 120 -6.65 -7.98 13.98
N LEU A 121 -5.55 -8.19 13.28
CA LEU A 121 -4.78 -9.44 13.33
C LEU A 121 -3.86 -9.53 14.56
N ARG A 122 -3.72 -8.42 15.29
CA ARG A 122 -2.93 -8.33 16.53
C ARG A 122 -1.50 -8.87 16.39
N PRO A 123 -0.73 -8.44 15.36
CA PRO A 123 0.64 -8.90 15.23
C PRO A 123 1.55 -8.23 16.27
N LYS A 124 2.67 -8.86 16.58
CA LYS A 124 3.75 -8.21 17.35
C LYS A 124 4.58 -7.28 16.48
N VAL A 125 4.70 -7.62 15.20
CA VAL A 125 5.50 -6.86 14.22
C VAL A 125 4.73 -6.74 12.91
N VAL A 126 4.79 -5.58 12.27
CA VAL A 126 4.40 -5.40 10.87
C VAL A 126 5.63 -4.99 10.06
N VAL A 127 5.85 -5.68 8.94
CA VAL A 127 6.86 -5.33 7.94
C VAL A 127 6.15 -4.64 6.78
N VAL A 128 6.53 -3.40 6.48
CA VAL A 128 5.92 -2.61 5.40
C VAL A 128 6.93 -2.42 4.27
N LEU A 129 6.56 -2.85 3.07
CA LEU A 129 7.27 -2.57 1.83
C LEU A 129 6.30 -1.86 0.87
N ALA A 130 6.51 -0.56 0.65
CA ALA A 130 5.58 0.29 -0.10
C ALA A 130 6.31 1.45 -0.79
N GLY A 131 5.60 2.17 -1.67
CA GLY A 131 6.08 3.41 -2.29
C GLY A 131 6.48 3.28 -3.75
N THR A 132 6.80 2.09 -4.26
CA THR A 132 7.19 1.91 -5.67
C THR A 132 6.04 2.24 -6.64
N ASN A 133 4.81 1.94 -6.28
CA ASN A 133 3.62 2.24 -7.06
C ASN A 133 3.15 3.70 -6.92
N ASP A 134 3.39 4.31 -5.77
CA ASP A 134 3.21 5.74 -5.55
C ASP A 134 4.16 6.54 -6.46
N ILE A 135 5.45 6.17 -6.48
CA ILE A 135 6.46 6.78 -7.35
C ILE A 135 6.06 6.64 -8.82
N ALA A 136 5.56 5.47 -9.23
CA ALA A 136 5.06 5.23 -10.59
C ALA A 136 3.75 5.97 -10.89
N GLY A 137 3.07 6.49 -9.87
CA GLY A 137 1.82 7.21 -10.05
C GLY A 137 0.62 6.31 -10.34
N VAL A 138 0.60 5.08 -9.84
CA VAL A 138 -0.46 4.09 -10.13
C VAL A 138 -1.86 4.59 -9.80
N THR A 139 -2.06 5.28 -8.70
CA THR A 139 -3.36 5.88 -8.32
C THR A 139 -3.46 7.37 -8.62
N GLY A 140 -2.44 7.95 -9.25
CA GLY A 140 -2.36 9.38 -9.57
C GLY A 140 -0.98 9.97 -9.28
N PRO A 141 -0.73 11.23 -9.67
CA PRO A 141 0.52 11.91 -9.34
C PRO A 141 0.71 11.99 -7.83
N THR A 142 1.91 11.65 -7.36
CA THR A 142 2.27 11.59 -5.94
C THR A 142 3.62 12.26 -5.71
N ARG A 143 3.77 13.05 -4.66
CA ARG A 143 5.06 13.57 -4.17
C ARG A 143 5.61 12.60 -3.13
N ASN A 144 6.94 12.64 -2.89
CA ASN A 144 7.52 11.85 -1.80
C ASN A 144 6.91 12.22 -0.44
N GLN A 145 6.62 13.50 -0.19
CA GLN A 145 5.96 13.95 1.05
C GLN A 145 4.61 13.24 1.29
N ASP A 146 3.81 13.03 0.25
CA ASP A 146 2.51 12.34 0.39
C ASP A 146 2.70 10.87 0.84
N ILE A 147 3.77 10.22 0.36
CA ILE A 147 4.16 8.87 0.76
C ILE A 147 4.64 8.87 2.22
N GLU A 148 5.49 9.84 2.57
CA GLU A 148 6.06 10.04 3.91
C GLU A 148 4.97 10.24 4.97
N ASP A 149 3.95 11.05 4.66
CA ASP A 149 2.80 11.30 5.54
C ASP A 149 1.97 10.02 5.77
N ASN A 150 1.80 9.18 4.74
CA ASN A 150 1.13 7.88 4.89
C ASN A 150 1.94 6.92 5.79
N TYR A 151 3.27 6.89 5.65
CA TYR A 151 4.15 6.11 6.52
C TYR A 151 4.04 6.58 7.98
N ALA A 152 4.07 7.90 8.21
CA ALA A 152 3.93 8.48 9.55
C ALA A 152 2.57 8.10 10.17
N SER A 153 1.49 8.20 9.40
CA SER A 153 0.14 7.82 9.86
C SER A 153 0.05 6.34 10.24
N MET A 154 0.68 5.45 9.46
CA MET A 154 0.75 4.01 9.82
C MET A 154 1.52 3.79 11.13
N VAL A 155 2.56 4.58 11.40
CA VAL A 155 3.32 4.51 12.68
C VAL A 155 2.45 4.93 13.85
N ASP A 156 1.69 6.01 13.74
CA ASP A 156 0.81 6.47 14.80
C ASP A 156 -0.26 5.43 15.14
N LEU A 157 -0.87 4.83 14.12
CA LEU A 157 -1.82 3.73 14.29
C LEU A 157 -1.17 2.50 14.96
N ALA A 158 0.02 2.10 14.53
CA ALA A 158 0.73 0.95 15.07
C ALA A 158 1.13 1.16 16.56
N ARG A 159 1.57 2.37 16.90
CA ARG A 159 1.95 2.74 18.28
C ARG A 159 0.79 2.63 19.24
N GLU A 160 -0.39 3.12 18.84
CA GLU A 160 -1.61 3.04 19.66
C GLU A 160 -1.97 1.58 20.01
N HIS A 161 -1.63 0.65 19.11
CA HIS A 161 -1.92 -0.77 19.27
C HIS A 161 -0.71 -1.61 19.71
N ALA A 162 0.38 -0.97 20.17
CA ALA A 162 1.63 -1.62 20.61
C ALA A 162 2.26 -2.55 19.56
N ILE A 163 2.03 -2.28 18.26
CA ILE A 163 2.60 -3.02 17.14
C ILE A 163 3.95 -2.40 16.76
N ARG A 164 4.99 -3.23 16.68
CA ARG A 164 6.33 -2.79 16.28
C ARG A 164 6.42 -2.71 14.75
N MET A 165 7.00 -1.62 14.25
CA MET A 165 7.12 -1.38 12.81
C MET A 165 8.52 -1.71 12.29
N VAL A 166 8.57 -2.38 11.15
CA VAL A 166 9.75 -2.55 10.30
C VAL A 166 9.44 -1.92 8.95
N PHE A 167 10.20 -0.91 8.55
CA PHE A 167 10.07 -0.31 7.23
C PHE A 167 11.20 -0.79 6.32
N ALA A 168 10.81 -1.42 5.22
CA ALA A 168 11.74 -1.83 4.18
C ALA A 168 11.99 -0.68 3.21
N SER A 169 13.23 -0.60 2.72
CA SER A 169 13.55 0.28 1.59
C SER A 169 12.80 -0.15 0.34
N VAL A 170 12.36 0.82 -0.45
CA VAL A 170 11.87 0.59 -1.82
C VAL A 170 13.00 -0.04 -2.64
N LEU A 171 12.68 -1.09 -3.38
CA LEU A 171 13.67 -1.83 -4.18
C LEU A 171 14.18 -0.98 -5.35
N PRO A 172 15.41 -1.23 -5.82
CA PRO A 172 15.85 -0.71 -7.12
C PRO A 172 15.03 -1.32 -8.25
N VAL A 173 15.06 -0.70 -9.42
CA VAL A 173 14.48 -1.21 -10.67
C VAL A 173 15.54 -1.29 -11.75
N HIS A 174 15.33 -2.10 -12.81
CA HIS A 174 16.25 -2.16 -13.94
C HIS A 174 15.55 -2.01 -15.30
N ASN A 175 16.34 -1.76 -16.35
CA ASN A 175 15.87 -1.66 -17.75
C ASN A 175 16.61 -2.64 -18.70
N TYR A 176 17.17 -3.71 -18.15
CA TYR A 176 17.99 -4.67 -18.91
C TYR A 176 17.21 -5.53 -19.90
N THR A 177 15.90 -5.61 -19.74
CA THR A 177 15.00 -6.33 -20.62
C THR A 177 14.02 -5.36 -21.31
N GLN A 178 13.43 -5.77 -22.43
CA GLN A 178 12.46 -4.91 -23.13
C GLN A 178 11.20 -4.65 -22.28
N VAL A 179 10.74 -5.67 -21.55
CA VAL A 179 9.56 -5.57 -20.68
C VAL A 179 9.81 -4.66 -19.46
N ALA A 180 11.05 -4.54 -19.02
CA ALA A 180 11.42 -3.72 -17.86
C ALA A 180 11.47 -2.21 -18.14
N LYS A 181 11.59 -1.80 -19.40
CA LYS A 181 11.84 -0.39 -19.77
C LYS A 181 10.76 0.57 -19.28
N GLU A 182 9.50 0.16 -19.39
CA GLU A 182 8.38 1.00 -18.99
C GLU A 182 8.32 1.13 -17.44
N SER A 183 8.44 0.03 -16.72
CA SER A 183 8.48 0.02 -15.25
C SER A 183 9.63 0.87 -14.71
N PHE A 184 10.79 0.80 -15.37
CA PHE A 184 11.96 1.60 -15.03
C PHE A 184 11.73 3.10 -15.27
N ALA A 185 11.15 3.48 -16.43
CA ALA A 185 10.89 4.88 -16.77
C ALA A 185 9.92 5.56 -15.79
N LEU A 186 8.98 4.80 -15.22
CA LEU A 186 8.01 5.30 -14.24
C LEU A 186 8.59 5.45 -12.82
N ARG A 187 9.80 4.96 -12.57
CA ARG A 187 10.40 4.91 -11.23
C ARG A 187 11.77 5.58 -11.22
N PRO A 188 11.84 6.91 -11.34
CA PRO A 188 13.10 7.64 -11.32
C PRO A 188 13.93 7.27 -10.09
N ARG A 189 15.20 6.88 -10.33
CA ARG A 189 16.11 6.41 -9.29
C ARG A 189 16.28 7.44 -8.16
N GLU A 190 16.36 8.70 -8.50
CA GLU A 190 16.48 9.79 -7.53
C GLU A 190 15.30 9.88 -6.57
N ARG A 191 14.08 9.58 -7.03
CA ARG A 191 12.89 9.50 -6.17
C ARG A 191 12.97 8.33 -5.21
N ILE A 192 13.40 7.15 -5.69
CA ILE A 192 13.60 5.95 -4.86
C ILE A 192 14.64 6.23 -3.78
N LEU A 193 15.78 6.80 -4.15
CA LEU A 193 16.86 7.11 -3.21
C LEU A 193 16.45 8.15 -2.17
N ALA A 194 15.75 9.21 -2.58
CA ALA A 194 15.25 10.23 -1.67
C ALA A 194 14.27 9.63 -0.65
N LEU A 195 13.32 8.81 -1.11
CA LEU A 195 12.37 8.13 -0.22
C LEU A 195 13.09 7.14 0.72
N ASN A 196 14.03 6.36 0.24
CA ASN A 196 14.80 5.42 1.07
C ASN A 196 15.65 6.14 2.12
N THR A 197 16.22 7.30 1.78
CA THR A 197 16.93 8.13 2.75
C THR A 197 15.98 8.61 3.84
N TRP A 198 14.81 9.14 3.45
CA TRP A 198 13.81 9.58 4.42
C TRP A 198 13.34 8.42 5.31
N ILE A 199 13.01 7.24 4.75
CA ILE A 199 12.57 6.06 5.52
C ILE A 199 13.64 5.69 6.56
N LYS A 200 14.91 5.66 6.16
CA LYS A 200 16.03 5.33 7.05
C LYS A 200 16.15 6.32 8.20
N ASP A 201 16.13 7.63 7.90
CA ASP A 201 16.26 8.69 8.88
C ASP A 201 15.03 8.74 9.80
N TYR A 202 13.83 8.54 9.25
CA TYR A 202 12.59 8.47 10.01
C TYR A 202 12.59 7.29 10.98
N CYS A 203 13.06 6.11 10.54
CA CYS A 203 13.23 4.95 11.42
C CYS A 203 14.20 5.23 12.56
N ALA A 204 15.35 5.84 12.26
CA ALA A 204 16.35 6.18 13.28
C ALA A 204 15.78 7.18 14.32
N LYS A 205 15.13 8.24 13.86
CA LYS A 205 14.51 9.28 14.72
C LYS A 205 13.38 8.71 15.59
N ASN A 206 12.62 7.77 15.09
CA ASN A 206 11.42 7.22 15.74
C ASN A 206 11.64 5.88 16.44
N HIS A 207 12.89 5.41 16.56
CA HIS A 207 13.25 4.11 17.15
C HIS A 207 12.56 2.90 16.50
N LEU A 208 12.35 2.99 15.16
CA LEU A 208 11.80 1.92 14.33
C LEU A 208 12.94 1.11 13.70
N VAL A 209 12.62 -0.04 13.13
CA VAL A 209 13.60 -0.87 12.42
C VAL A 209 13.59 -0.55 10.93
N TYR A 210 14.71 -0.09 10.40
CA TYR A 210 14.94 0.01 8.96
C TYR A 210 15.46 -1.33 8.42
N LEU A 211 14.86 -1.81 7.33
CA LEU A 211 15.19 -3.03 6.61
C LEU A 211 15.73 -2.66 5.22
N ASP A 212 17.03 -2.79 5.04
CA ASP A 212 17.71 -2.40 3.80
C ASP A 212 17.72 -3.54 2.76
N TYR A 213 16.66 -3.63 1.97
CA TYR A 213 16.63 -4.49 0.79
C TYR A 213 17.39 -3.87 -0.39
N PHE A 214 17.33 -2.52 -0.52
CA PHE A 214 17.91 -1.82 -1.67
C PHE A 214 19.39 -2.16 -1.84
N SER A 215 20.18 -2.03 -0.77
CA SER A 215 21.62 -2.27 -0.83
C SER A 215 21.98 -3.73 -1.16
N ALA A 216 21.14 -4.69 -0.83
CA ALA A 216 21.37 -6.10 -1.14
C ALA A 216 21.05 -6.46 -2.60
N LEU A 217 20.11 -5.73 -3.20
CA LEU A 217 19.56 -6.04 -4.52
C LEU A 217 20.15 -5.17 -5.64
N VAL A 218 20.80 -4.05 -5.30
CA VAL A 218 21.34 -3.11 -6.27
C VAL A 218 22.68 -3.61 -6.86
N ASP A 219 22.89 -3.39 -8.15
CA ASP A 219 24.16 -3.62 -8.83
C ASP A 219 25.09 -2.38 -8.80
N ASP A 220 26.25 -2.47 -9.42
CA ASP A 220 27.25 -1.40 -9.52
C ASP A 220 26.79 -0.19 -10.35
N ARG A 221 25.73 -0.33 -11.17
CA ARG A 221 25.09 0.75 -11.93
C ARG A 221 23.98 1.42 -11.14
N GLY A 222 23.68 0.92 -9.93
CA GLY A 222 22.58 1.41 -9.10
C GLY A 222 21.21 0.95 -9.55
N MET A 223 21.14 -0.15 -10.29
CA MET A 223 19.93 -0.79 -10.76
C MET A 223 19.70 -2.14 -10.08
N LEU A 224 18.50 -2.66 -10.13
CA LEU A 224 18.20 -4.01 -9.65
C LEU A 224 19.04 -5.02 -10.43
N LYS A 225 19.71 -5.93 -9.73
CA LYS A 225 20.48 -7.02 -10.35
C LYS A 225 19.59 -7.81 -11.29
N ARG A 226 20.02 -8.00 -12.53
CA ARG A 226 19.24 -8.62 -13.60
C ARG A 226 18.75 -10.03 -13.25
N GLU A 227 19.60 -10.82 -12.59
CA GLU A 227 19.30 -12.19 -12.20
C GLU A 227 18.27 -12.31 -11.07
N LEU A 228 17.92 -11.21 -10.40
CA LEU A 228 16.99 -11.19 -9.27
C LEU A 228 15.57 -10.78 -9.65
N ALA A 229 15.36 -10.28 -10.88
CA ALA A 229 14.04 -9.88 -11.39
C ALA A 229 14.01 -9.94 -12.91
N GLU A 230 13.09 -10.67 -13.50
CA GLU A 230 13.00 -10.81 -14.96
C GLU A 230 12.36 -9.58 -15.64
N ASP A 231 11.39 -8.99 -15.00
CA ASP A 231 10.64 -7.83 -15.49
C ASP A 231 11.20 -6.48 -15.01
N GLY A 232 12.29 -6.51 -14.25
CA GLY A 232 12.98 -5.32 -13.74
C GLY A 232 12.37 -4.67 -12.51
N LEU A 233 11.33 -5.28 -11.93
CA LEU A 233 10.60 -4.75 -10.78
C LEU A 233 10.36 -5.82 -9.71
N HIS A 234 9.80 -6.97 -10.09
CA HIS A 234 9.36 -8.00 -9.17
C HIS A 234 10.47 -9.03 -8.93
N PRO A 235 10.91 -9.22 -7.67
CA PRO A 235 11.88 -10.25 -7.34
C PRO A 235 11.39 -11.63 -7.77
N ASN A 236 12.26 -12.39 -8.39
CA ASN A 236 12.06 -13.82 -8.62
C ASN A 236 12.50 -14.62 -7.37
N ASP A 237 12.50 -15.95 -7.47
CA ASP A 237 12.92 -16.83 -6.36
C ASP A 237 14.33 -16.49 -5.82
N ALA A 238 15.28 -16.16 -6.70
CA ALA A 238 16.62 -15.73 -6.28
C ALA A 238 16.57 -14.39 -5.52
N GLY A 239 15.73 -13.43 -5.97
CA GLY A 239 15.54 -12.17 -5.29
C GLY A 239 14.93 -12.35 -3.89
N TYR A 240 13.88 -13.15 -3.76
CA TYR A 240 13.29 -13.43 -2.45
C TYR A 240 14.22 -14.20 -1.52
N LYS A 241 15.10 -15.09 -2.04
CA LYS A 241 16.16 -15.74 -1.24
C LYS A 241 17.16 -14.76 -0.67
N VAL A 242 17.43 -13.65 -1.35
CA VAL A 242 18.26 -12.56 -0.82
C VAL A 242 17.51 -11.77 0.24
N MET A 243 16.21 -11.50 0.03
CA MET A 243 15.38 -10.69 0.92
C MET A 243 15.04 -11.40 2.24
N ALA A 244 14.77 -12.69 2.21
CA ALA A 244 14.25 -13.44 3.35
C ALA A 244 15.14 -13.37 4.61
N PRO A 245 16.45 -13.62 4.57
CA PRO A 245 17.28 -13.53 5.77
C PRO A 245 17.42 -12.11 6.31
N LEU A 246 17.27 -11.09 5.47
CA LEU A 246 17.26 -9.69 5.88
C LEU A 246 15.97 -9.36 6.64
N ALA A 247 14.82 -9.82 6.12
CA ALA A 247 13.53 -9.69 6.80
C ALA A 247 13.55 -10.36 8.18
N GLU A 248 13.99 -11.62 8.25
CA GLU A 248 14.05 -12.36 9.51
C GLU A 248 14.91 -11.63 10.55
N LYS A 249 16.09 -11.13 10.16
CA LYS A 249 16.97 -10.34 11.03
C LYS A 249 16.31 -9.05 11.50
N ALA A 250 15.58 -8.35 10.63
CA ALA A 250 14.88 -7.13 10.99
C ALA A 250 13.72 -7.39 11.94
N ILE A 251 12.94 -8.46 11.70
CA ILE A 251 11.86 -8.90 12.57
C ILE A 251 12.39 -9.23 13.97
N GLN A 252 13.46 -10.00 14.07
CA GLN A 252 14.09 -10.34 15.35
C GLN A 252 14.58 -9.09 16.10
N ARG A 253 15.11 -8.10 15.40
CA ARG A 253 15.48 -6.81 16.01
C ARG A 253 14.26 -6.07 16.54
N ALA A 254 13.18 -6.03 15.77
CA ALA A 254 11.94 -5.41 16.19
C ALA A 254 11.32 -6.12 17.42
N GLN A 255 11.35 -7.45 17.46
CA GLN A 255 10.84 -8.25 18.59
C GLN A 255 11.61 -8.00 19.90
N LYS A 256 12.91 -7.72 19.80
CA LYS A 256 13.78 -7.42 20.97
C LYS A 256 13.68 -5.96 21.44
N ALA A 257 13.24 -5.05 20.58
CA ALA A 257 13.09 -3.65 20.93
C ALA A 257 11.98 -3.49 21.99
N HIS A 258 12.23 -2.69 23.02
CA HIS A 258 11.17 -2.35 23.97
C HIS A 258 10.09 -1.53 23.21
N PRO A 259 8.79 -1.77 23.47
CA PRO A 259 7.76 -0.92 22.87
C PRO A 259 8.06 0.52 23.31
N ALA A 260 8.04 1.44 22.34
CA ALA A 260 8.09 2.87 22.66
C ALA A 260 6.95 3.15 23.62
N LYS A 261 7.24 3.69 24.81
CA LYS A 261 6.19 4.10 25.76
C LYS A 261 5.29 5.07 25.02
N GLY A 262 4.00 4.75 24.96
CA GLY A 262 3.00 5.71 24.50
C GLY A 262 3.24 7.03 25.20
N VAL A 263 3.28 8.12 24.46
CA VAL A 263 3.23 9.46 25.04
C VAL A 263 1.88 9.52 25.74
N ASN A 264 1.89 9.51 27.08
CA ASN A 264 0.69 9.88 27.83
C ASN A 264 0.30 11.28 27.32
N PRO A 265 -0.91 11.48 26.82
CA PRO A 265 -1.41 12.83 26.63
C PRO A 265 -1.66 13.42 28.02
N ASP A 266 -0.81 14.34 28.44
CA ASP A 266 -1.14 15.26 29.52
C ASP A 266 -2.17 16.29 29.04
#